data_c53296ba8a7819f253718e37e3d38ffc
#
_entry.id   c53296ba8a7819f253718e37e3d38ffc
#
_cell.length_a   1.000
_cell.length_b   1.000
_cell.length_c   1.000
_cell.angle_alpha   90.00
_cell.angle_beta   90.00
_cell.angle_gamma   90.00
#
_symmetry.space_group_name_H-M   'P 1'
#
loop_
_entity.id
_entity.type
_entity.pdbx_description
1 polymer ?
#
loop_
_entity_poly.entity_id
_entity_poly.type
_entity_poly.pdbx_seq_one_letter_code
_entity_poly.pdbx_strand_id
1 'polypeptide(L)'
;MMKFALKAVTLGIFAAGSTMAMAEDAPSFYGITATGSVAATTDYRFRGVTQSSNNPAIQGGFTFSHKSGAYVALWGSSVDFNTPGVSTETDISLGYTNTLKLSDTLAPTYDVGVIHYGYIGSDSKFTNPYNGDTGFDFTEFYGKLTFADSLFKGDVLSVGVSYSDDYWGHSDEFWYFNVGYSAPIADTGFTGLASVGYNKLKNKDSLLVVAGGPGEDDSYIDYKVGVNYNILGIVAELDVVGTDISTSGMTDAGKKPYDTGLVFSLTKTF
;
A
#
# COMPACT_ATOMS: atom_id res chain seq x y z
N MET A 1 -15.28 -8.26 36.07
CA MET A 1 -14.64 -8.91 34.94
C MET A 1 -14.70 -7.94 33.76
N MET A 2 -13.68 -7.12 33.58
CA MET A 2 -13.56 -6.23 32.41
C MET A 2 -13.09 -7.09 31.23
N LYS A 3 -13.94 -7.28 30.25
CA LYS A 3 -13.53 -7.83 28.95
C LYS A 3 -12.79 -6.72 28.22
N PHE A 4 -11.46 -6.80 28.17
CA PHE A 4 -10.67 -6.03 27.23
C PHE A 4 -10.96 -6.59 25.82
N ALA A 5 -11.77 -5.87 25.05
CA ALA A 5 -11.86 -6.11 23.63
C ALA A 5 -10.50 -5.69 23.03
N LEU A 6 -9.72 -6.66 22.60
CA LEU A 6 -8.49 -6.44 21.85
C LEU A 6 -8.92 -5.86 20.50
N LYS A 7 -8.74 -4.55 20.32
CA LYS A 7 -9.06 -3.88 19.08
C LYS A 7 -8.06 -4.32 18.02
N ALA A 8 -8.55 -4.72 16.87
CA ALA A 8 -7.76 -5.11 15.72
C ALA A 8 -6.73 -4.02 15.38
N VAL A 9 -5.45 -4.37 15.49
CA VAL A 9 -4.36 -3.51 15.03
C VAL A 9 -4.24 -3.68 13.53
N THR A 10 -4.55 -2.62 12.80
CA THR A 10 -4.48 -2.59 11.33
C THR A 10 -3.02 -2.52 10.91
N LEU A 11 -2.42 -3.65 10.54
CA LEU A 11 -1.14 -3.66 9.82
C LEU A 11 -1.44 -3.31 8.35
N GLY A 12 -1.21 -2.07 7.97
CA GLY A 12 -1.34 -1.64 6.58
C GLY A 12 -0.02 -1.88 5.84
N ILE A 13 0.08 -2.95 5.07
CA ILE A 13 1.02 -3.00 3.97
C ILE A 13 0.51 -2.02 2.92
N PHE A 14 1.38 -1.22 2.34
CA PHE A 14 1.09 -0.16 1.37
C PHE A 14 0.62 -0.68 0.00
N ALA A 15 -0.32 -1.59 -0.06
CA ALA A 15 -1.03 -1.92 -1.29
C ALA A 15 -2.47 -2.22 -0.91
N ALA A 16 -3.38 -1.37 -1.38
CA ALA A 16 -4.83 -1.48 -1.26
C ALA A 16 -5.32 -1.84 0.16
N GLY A 17 -5.83 -0.87 0.89
CA GLY A 17 -6.49 -0.83 2.19
C GLY A 17 -7.13 -2.07 2.79
N SER A 18 -6.42 -3.17 2.89
CA SER A 18 -6.90 -4.34 3.60
C SER A 18 -6.50 -4.25 5.07
N THR A 19 -7.48 -3.96 5.92
CA THR A 19 -7.38 -4.15 7.37
C THR A 19 -7.12 -5.63 7.65
N MET A 20 -5.89 -6.02 8.01
CA MET A 20 -5.65 -7.36 8.54
C MET A 20 -6.31 -7.44 9.91
N ALA A 21 -7.52 -8.01 9.97
CA ALA A 21 -8.10 -8.46 11.21
C ALA A 21 -7.23 -9.61 11.73
N MET A 22 -6.53 -9.41 12.85
CA MET A 22 -5.92 -10.50 13.57
C MET A 22 -7.04 -11.47 13.97
N ALA A 23 -6.95 -12.71 13.55
CA ALA A 23 -7.86 -13.74 14.03
C ALA A 23 -7.65 -13.87 15.56
N GLU A 24 -8.70 -13.62 16.32
CA GLU A 24 -8.66 -13.56 17.81
C GLU A 24 -8.19 -14.88 18.45
N ASP A 25 -8.15 -15.98 17.69
CA ASP A 25 -7.77 -17.34 18.11
C ASP A 25 -6.70 -17.98 17.19
N ALA A 26 -5.87 -17.19 16.51
CA ALA A 26 -4.80 -17.79 15.68
C ALA A 26 -3.83 -18.59 16.56
N PRO A 27 -3.56 -19.88 16.23
CA PRO A 27 -2.61 -20.67 17.01
C PRO A 27 -1.23 -20.03 16.98
N SER A 28 -0.63 -19.84 18.16
CA SER A 28 0.72 -19.29 18.28
C SER A 28 1.73 -20.36 18.63
N PHE A 29 2.89 -20.32 17.97
CA PHE A 29 4.04 -21.18 18.26
C PHE A 29 5.23 -20.32 18.71
N TYR A 30 5.68 -20.51 19.92
CA TYR A 30 6.72 -19.68 20.57
C TYR A 30 6.43 -18.17 20.53
N GLY A 31 5.15 -17.77 20.58
CA GLY A 31 4.73 -16.37 20.52
C GLY A 31 4.72 -15.79 19.11
N ILE A 32 4.84 -16.62 18.08
CA ILE A 32 4.67 -16.25 16.67
C ILE A 32 3.27 -16.66 16.23
N THR A 33 2.55 -15.76 15.59
CA THR A 33 1.29 -15.99 14.88
C THR A 33 1.52 -15.80 13.40
N ALA A 34 0.85 -16.60 12.57
CA ALA A 34 0.84 -16.45 11.13
C ALA A 34 -0.56 -16.02 10.67
N THR A 35 -0.63 -15.01 9.84
CA THR A 35 -1.85 -14.58 9.15
C THR A 35 -1.59 -14.57 7.66
N GLY A 36 -2.62 -14.88 6.87
CA GLY A 36 -2.54 -14.85 5.43
C GLY A 36 -3.68 -14.05 4.82
N SER A 37 -3.49 -13.60 3.60
CA SER A 37 -4.55 -12.98 2.81
C SER A 37 -4.45 -13.35 1.34
N VAL A 38 -5.60 -13.33 0.67
CA VAL A 38 -5.70 -13.39 -0.78
C VAL A 38 -6.69 -12.33 -1.24
N ALA A 39 -6.37 -11.65 -2.34
CA ALA A 39 -7.25 -10.67 -2.95
C ALA A 39 -7.34 -10.84 -4.47
N ALA A 40 -8.47 -10.45 -5.02
CA ALA A 40 -8.67 -10.24 -6.44
C ALA A 40 -9.13 -8.79 -6.64
N THR A 41 -8.48 -8.07 -7.53
CA THR A 41 -8.79 -6.67 -7.86
C THR A 41 -8.97 -6.49 -9.36
N THR A 42 -9.81 -5.55 -9.75
CA THR A 42 -10.00 -5.21 -11.18
C THR A 42 -8.83 -4.41 -11.76
N ASP A 43 -8.04 -3.76 -10.90
CA ASP A 43 -6.83 -3.03 -11.24
C ASP A 43 -5.96 -2.93 -9.97
N TYR A 44 -4.68 -3.25 -10.09
CA TYR A 44 -3.72 -3.04 -9.00
C TYR A 44 -3.15 -1.63 -9.10
N ARG A 45 -3.45 -0.79 -8.11
CA ARG A 45 -2.95 0.58 -8.01
C ARG A 45 -1.96 0.74 -6.86
N PHE A 46 -0.79 1.28 -7.15
CA PHE A 46 0.22 1.66 -6.17
C PHE A 46 0.46 3.17 -6.27
N ARG A 47 0.19 3.91 -5.19
CA ARG A 47 0.27 5.38 -5.16
C ARG A 47 -0.45 6.05 -6.34
N GLY A 48 -1.67 5.57 -6.60
CA GLY A 48 -2.53 6.07 -7.66
C GLY A 48 -2.26 5.51 -9.07
N VAL A 49 -1.07 4.96 -9.32
CA VAL A 49 -0.64 4.46 -10.65
C VAL A 49 -0.93 2.97 -10.78
N THR A 50 -1.48 2.55 -11.94
CA THR A 50 -1.72 1.12 -12.19
C THR A 50 -0.41 0.33 -12.29
N GLN A 51 -0.38 -0.82 -11.66
CA GLN A 51 0.70 -1.81 -11.75
C GLN A 51 0.32 -3.00 -12.64
N SER A 52 -0.93 -3.04 -13.08
CA SER A 52 -1.49 -4.14 -13.89
C SER A 52 -2.03 -3.68 -15.24
N SER A 53 -1.62 -2.51 -15.74
CA SER A 53 -2.10 -1.93 -17.01
C SER A 53 -3.63 -1.84 -17.08
N ASN A 54 -4.29 -1.53 -15.94
CA ASN A 54 -5.75 -1.52 -15.77
C ASN A 54 -6.42 -2.89 -16.03
N ASN A 55 -5.68 -3.98 -15.85
CA ASN A 55 -6.18 -5.35 -15.92
C ASN A 55 -6.36 -5.95 -14.53
N PRO A 56 -7.20 -6.99 -14.37
CA PRO A 56 -7.33 -7.68 -13.10
C PRO A 56 -6.02 -8.26 -12.58
N ALA A 57 -5.82 -8.17 -11.25
CA ALA A 57 -4.68 -8.76 -10.57
C ALA A 57 -5.12 -9.67 -9.42
N ILE A 58 -4.29 -10.69 -9.17
CA ILE A 58 -4.40 -11.57 -8.01
C ILE A 58 -3.24 -11.27 -7.08
N GLN A 59 -3.56 -11.10 -5.81
CA GLN A 59 -2.62 -10.70 -4.78
C GLN A 59 -2.71 -11.65 -3.58
N GLY A 60 -1.62 -11.82 -2.86
CA GLY A 60 -1.65 -12.63 -1.65
C GLY A 60 -0.41 -12.47 -0.82
N GLY A 61 -0.49 -12.84 0.46
CA GLY A 61 0.64 -12.71 1.34
C GLY A 61 0.47 -13.42 2.67
N PHE A 62 1.57 -13.47 3.42
CA PHE A 62 1.64 -14.00 4.77
C PHE A 62 2.42 -13.05 5.67
N THR A 63 1.95 -12.90 6.91
CA THR A 63 2.67 -12.15 7.94
C THR A 63 2.92 -13.07 9.13
N PHE A 64 4.16 -13.12 9.58
CA PHE A 64 4.61 -13.81 10.79
C PHE A 64 4.93 -12.75 11.85
N SER A 65 4.06 -12.63 12.85
CA SER A 65 4.19 -11.63 13.91
C SER A 65 4.57 -12.28 15.22
N HIS A 66 5.57 -11.71 15.91
CA HIS A 66 5.94 -12.14 17.25
C HIS A 66 5.29 -11.21 18.30
N LYS A 67 4.94 -11.77 19.47
CA LYS A 67 4.32 -11.04 20.58
C LYS A 67 5.12 -9.82 21.09
N SER A 68 6.39 -9.68 20.71
CA SER A 68 7.19 -8.48 21.02
C SER A 68 6.81 -7.28 20.15
N GLY A 69 6.11 -7.50 19.02
CA GLY A 69 5.82 -6.51 18.00
C GLY A 69 6.65 -6.67 16.73
N ALA A 70 7.73 -7.46 16.72
CA ALA A 70 8.51 -7.73 15.52
C ALA A 70 7.72 -8.61 14.53
N TYR A 71 7.87 -8.36 13.24
CA TYR A 71 7.23 -9.18 12.21
C TYR A 71 8.06 -9.27 10.92
N VAL A 72 7.75 -10.31 10.15
CA VAL A 72 8.17 -10.51 8.75
C VAL A 72 6.92 -10.69 7.93
N ALA A 73 6.82 -9.98 6.80
CA ALA A 73 5.74 -10.17 5.86
C ALA A 73 6.29 -10.49 4.46
N LEU A 74 5.58 -11.38 3.77
CA LEU A 74 5.80 -11.73 2.37
C LEU A 74 4.53 -11.43 1.63
N TRP A 75 4.63 -10.75 0.51
CA TRP A 75 3.49 -10.42 -0.34
C TRP A 75 3.85 -10.55 -1.82
N GLY A 76 2.87 -10.72 -2.66
CA GLY A 76 3.06 -10.73 -4.09
C GLY A 76 1.79 -10.45 -4.86
N SER A 77 1.97 -10.00 -6.09
CA SER A 77 0.91 -9.66 -7.04
C SER A 77 1.30 -10.02 -8.46
N SER A 78 0.30 -10.31 -9.28
CA SER A 78 0.49 -10.21 -10.72
C SER A 78 0.58 -8.74 -11.12
N VAL A 79 1.55 -8.41 -11.99
CA VAL A 79 1.78 -7.07 -12.54
C VAL A 79 1.86 -7.11 -14.06
N ASP A 80 1.63 -5.96 -14.69
CA ASP A 80 1.81 -5.78 -16.13
C ASP A 80 2.24 -4.34 -16.41
N PHE A 81 3.51 -4.16 -16.69
CA PHE A 81 4.10 -2.87 -17.09
C PHE A 81 4.26 -2.75 -18.60
N ASN A 82 3.61 -3.60 -19.40
CA ASN A 82 3.87 -3.76 -20.82
C ASN A 82 5.34 -4.11 -21.13
N THR A 83 6.05 -4.68 -20.16
CA THR A 83 7.43 -5.13 -20.28
C THR A 83 7.46 -6.66 -20.34
N PRO A 84 7.68 -7.27 -21.52
CA PRO A 84 7.61 -8.72 -21.68
C PRO A 84 8.56 -9.47 -20.74
N GLY A 85 8.01 -10.41 -19.97
CA GLY A 85 8.77 -11.23 -19.02
C GLY A 85 8.79 -10.68 -17.59
N VAL A 86 8.18 -9.52 -17.33
CA VAL A 86 7.94 -9.00 -15.99
C VAL A 86 6.45 -9.09 -15.71
N SER A 87 6.04 -10.03 -14.87
CA SER A 87 4.62 -10.32 -14.60
C SER A 87 4.30 -10.57 -13.13
N THR A 88 5.30 -10.47 -12.27
CA THR A 88 5.15 -10.80 -10.85
C THR A 88 5.97 -9.83 -10.00
N GLU A 89 5.33 -9.25 -9.02
CA GLU A 89 5.91 -8.51 -7.91
C GLU A 89 5.97 -9.40 -6.68
N THR A 90 7.07 -9.33 -5.95
CA THR A 90 7.28 -10.06 -4.69
C THR A 90 7.94 -9.16 -3.68
N ASP A 91 7.31 -8.99 -2.52
CA ASP A 91 7.78 -8.08 -1.48
C ASP A 91 8.14 -8.83 -0.22
N ILE A 92 9.20 -8.40 0.41
CA ILE A 92 9.56 -8.82 1.76
C ILE A 92 9.68 -7.62 2.68
N SER A 93 8.97 -7.68 3.81
CA SER A 93 9.01 -6.64 4.83
C SER A 93 9.54 -7.18 6.15
N LEU A 94 10.34 -6.37 6.82
CA LEU A 94 10.78 -6.55 8.20
C LEU A 94 10.35 -5.32 8.99
N GLY A 95 9.61 -5.51 10.08
CA GLY A 95 9.11 -4.37 10.83
C GLY A 95 8.91 -4.64 12.31
N TYR A 96 8.57 -3.57 12.98
CA TYR A 96 8.23 -3.57 14.40
C TYR A 96 7.05 -2.64 14.65
N THR A 97 6.00 -3.17 15.25
CA THR A 97 4.80 -2.42 15.62
C THR A 97 4.54 -2.50 17.12
N ASN A 98 4.14 -1.40 17.71
CA ASN A 98 3.73 -1.35 19.12
C ASN A 98 2.85 -0.13 19.38
N THR A 99 2.29 -0.04 20.58
CA THR A 99 1.46 1.08 21.02
C THR A 99 2.29 2.10 21.77
N LEU A 100 2.22 3.37 21.37
CA LEU A 100 2.84 4.49 22.06
C LEU A 100 1.83 5.12 23.02
N LYS A 101 1.97 4.84 24.31
CA LYS A 101 1.09 5.42 25.36
C LYS A 101 1.50 6.85 25.64
N LEU A 102 0.83 7.83 25.04
CA LEU A 102 1.07 9.25 25.27
C LEU A 102 0.22 9.80 26.41
N SER A 103 -1.00 9.27 26.58
CA SER A 103 -1.90 9.56 27.69
C SER A 103 -2.90 8.42 27.88
N ASP A 104 -3.83 8.55 28.83
CA ASP A 104 -4.90 7.56 29.07
C ASP A 104 -5.90 7.50 27.88
N THR A 105 -5.99 8.56 27.07
CA THR A 105 -6.92 8.68 25.93
C THR A 105 -6.20 8.69 24.59
N LEU A 106 -4.89 8.87 24.54
CA LEU A 106 -4.10 8.96 23.31
C LEU A 106 -3.00 7.89 23.31
N ALA A 107 -3.25 6.83 22.57
CA ALA A 107 -2.34 5.68 22.50
C ALA A 107 -2.26 5.17 21.03
N PRO A 108 -1.65 5.95 20.11
CA PRO A 108 -1.49 5.52 18.74
C PRO A 108 -0.60 4.27 18.65
N THR A 109 -0.87 3.44 17.66
CA THR A 109 0.05 2.40 17.24
C THR A 109 1.07 3.00 16.29
N TYR A 110 2.35 2.70 16.50
CA TYR A 110 3.41 2.99 15.55
C TYR A 110 3.87 1.71 14.87
N ASP A 111 4.29 1.84 13.62
CA ASP A 111 4.82 0.78 12.79
C ASP A 111 6.02 1.33 12.02
N VAL A 112 7.18 0.70 12.17
CA VAL A 112 8.41 1.10 11.49
C VAL A 112 9.07 -0.13 10.88
N GLY A 113 9.66 0.03 9.71
CA GLY A 113 10.27 -1.12 9.05
C GLY A 113 10.96 -0.77 7.75
N VAL A 114 11.35 -1.84 7.08
CA VAL A 114 11.92 -1.83 5.74
C VAL A 114 11.13 -2.79 4.87
N ILE A 115 10.89 -2.42 3.64
CA ILE A 115 10.28 -3.26 2.60
C ILE A 115 11.15 -3.24 1.35
N HIS A 116 11.42 -4.42 0.83
CA HIS A 116 12.06 -4.61 -0.47
C HIS A 116 11.01 -5.09 -1.46
N TYR A 117 10.87 -4.36 -2.55
CA TYR A 117 10.00 -4.66 -3.69
C TYR A 117 10.85 -5.32 -4.78
N GLY A 118 10.47 -6.51 -5.19
CA GLY A 118 11.19 -7.29 -6.21
C GLY A 118 10.29 -7.59 -7.41
N TYR A 119 10.79 -7.34 -8.61
CA TYR A 119 10.07 -7.56 -9.86
C TYR A 119 10.79 -8.62 -10.69
N ILE A 120 10.30 -9.85 -10.63
CA ILE A 120 10.97 -11.03 -11.22
C ILE A 120 11.21 -10.82 -12.72
N GLY A 121 12.48 -10.85 -13.12
CA GLY A 121 12.92 -10.74 -14.51
C GLY A 121 13.11 -9.31 -15.02
N SER A 122 12.97 -8.29 -14.17
CA SER A 122 13.11 -6.88 -14.57
C SER A 122 14.52 -6.49 -15.00
N ASP A 123 15.56 -7.03 -14.36
CA ASP A 123 16.99 -6.69 -14.60
C ASP A 123 17.42 -6.83 -16.06
N SER A 124 16.84 -7.80 -16.77
CA SER A 124 17.18 -8.06 -18.18
C SER A 124 16.26 -7.36 -19.18
N LYS A 125 15.27 -6.57 -18.69
CA LYS A 125 14.18 -6.04 -19.51
C LYS A 125 14.02 -4.53 -19.45
N PHE A 126 14.51 -3.92 -18.39
CA PHE A 126 14.47 -2.48 -18.22
C PHE A 126 15.88 -1.93 -18.00
N THR A 127 16.17 -0.80 -18.63
CA THR A 127 17.37 -0.01 -18.38
C THR A 127 16.95 1.45 -18.24
N ASN A 128 17.30 2.05 -17.12
CA ASN A 128 17.05 3.47 -16.88
C ASN A 128 17.79 4.31 -17.93
N PRO A 129 17.08 5.14 -18.72
CA PRO A 129 17.70 5.88 -19.82
C PRO A 129 18.63 7.00 -19.36
N TYR A 130 18.62 7.37 -18.07
CA TYR A 130 19.39 8.49 -17.54
C TYR A 130 20.70 8.06 -16.85
N ASN A 131 20.75 6.87 -16.24
CA ASN A 131 21.93 6.40 -15.52
C ASN A 131 22.47 5.05 -16.01
N GLY A 132 21.67 4.28 -16.75
CA GLY A 132 22.05 2.98 -17.30
C GLY A 132 21.86 1.79 -16.35
N ASP A 133 21.33 2.02 -15.14
CA ASP A 133 20.99 0.96 -14.19
C ASP A 133 19.82 0.13 -14.68
N THR A 134 19.72 -1.12 -14.23
CA THR A 134 18.75 -2.09 -14.77
C THR A 134 17.87 -2.67 -13.68
N GLY A 135 16.58 -2.89 -14.04
CA GLY A 135 15.59 -3.49 -13.16
C GLY A 135 14.60 -2.47 -12.56
N PHE A 136 13.61 -3.01 -11.86
CA PHE A 136 12.58 -2.22 -11.18
C PHE A 136 12.66 -2.31 -9.66
N ASP A 137 13.51 -3.20 -9.13
CA ASP A 137 13.60 -3.51 -7.72
C ASP A 137 14.04 -2.30 -6.91
N PHE A 138 13.46 -2.11 -5.73
CA PHE A 138 13.83 -1.01 -4.84
C PHE A 138 13.52 -1.36 -3.38
N THR A 139 14.06 -0.54 -2.47
CA THR A 139 13.87 -0.71 -1.02
C THR A 139 13.40 0.57 -0.39
N GLU A 140 12.42 0.48 0.50
CA GLU A 140 11.93 1.61 1.29
C GLU A 140 12.09 1.37 2.78
N PHE A 141 12.44 2.42 3.51
CA PHE A 141 12.24 2.54 4.95
C PHE A 141 10.96 3.29 5.20
N TYR A 142 10.15 2.84 6.17
CA TYR A 142 8.89 3.49 6.45
C TYR A 142 8.62 3.66 7.95
N GLY A 143 7.78 4.64 8.24
CA GLY A 143 7.21 4.88 9.55
C GLY A 143 5.74 5.29 9.43
N LYS A 144 4.89 4.74 10.28
CA LYS A 144 3.44 5.00 10.30
C LYS A 144 2.93 5.15 11.72
N LEU A 145 2.01 6.09 11.93
CA LEU A 145 1.20 6.20 13.13
C LEU A 145 -0.27 5.95 12.78
N THR A 146 -0.96 5.20 13.63
CA THR A 146 -2.37 4.89 13.49
C THR A 146 -3.11 5.24 14.77
N PHE A 147 -4.14 6.06 14.65
CA PHE A 147 -5.00 6.54 15.73
C PHE A 147 -6.38 5.92 15.55
N ALA A 148 -6.74 4.99 16.42
CA ALA A 148 -8.09 4.45 16.48
C ALA A 148 -8.99 5.33 17.37
N ASP A 149 -10.28 5.41 17.02
CA ASP A 149 -11.25 6.26 17.71
C ASP A 149 -10.78 7.73 17.80
N SER A 150 -10.28 8.29 16.68
CA SER A 150 -9.60 9.57 16.65
C SER A 150 -10.56 10.76 16.76
N LEU A 151 -11.67 10.74 16.04
CA LEU A 151 -12.73 11.76 16.06
C LEU A 151 -14.01 11.20 16.67
N PHE A 152 -14.33 9.94 16.37
CA PHE A 152 -15.46 9.22 16.93
C PHE A 152 -15.19 7.71 16.97
N LYS A 153 -16.03 6.98 17.68
CA LYS A 153 -15.84 5.55 17.90
C LYS A 153 -15.88 4.76 16.59
N GLY A 154 -14.83 3.98 16.36
CA GLY A 154 -14.70 3.09 15.20
C GLY A 154 -13.99 3.72 14.00
N ASP A 155 -13.65 5.02 14.04
CA ASP A 155 -12.82 5.62 13.02
C ASP A 155 -11.33 5.29 13.19
N VAL A 156 -10.58 5.43 12.12
CA VAL A 156 -9.12 5.26 12.11
C VAL A 156 -8.50 6.36 11.26
N LEU A 157 -7.59 7.13 11.87
CA LEU A 157 -6.70 8.06 11.18
C LEU A 157 -5.31 7.45 11.10
N SER A 158 -4.66 7.53 9.96
CA SER A 158 -3.26 7.13 9.79
C SER A 158 -2.44 8.22 9.13
N VAL A 159 -1.18 8.33 9.54
CA VAL A 159 -0.18 9.19 8.89
C VAL A 159 1.08 8.37 8.70
N GLY A 160 1.73 8.51 7.55
CA GLY A 160 2.89 7.70 7.20
C GLY A 160 3.91 8.46 6.37
N VAL A 161 5.13 7.96 6.42
CA VAL A 161 6.25 8.40 5.60
C VAL A 161 7.02 7.19 5.10
N SER A 162 7.43 7.21 3.83
CA SER A 162 8.38 6.24 3.27
C SER A 162 9.52 6.98 2.59
N TYR A 163 10.69 6.35 2.59
CA TYR A 163 11.92 6.85 1.98
C TYR A 163 12.63 5.72 1.24
N SER A 164 13.07 6.00 0.02
CA SER A 164 14.00 5.17 -0.72
C SER A 164 15.19 6.05 -1.17
N ASP A 165 16.38 5.52 -1.09
CA ASP A 165 17.58 6.16 -1.65
C ASP A 165 17.72 5.91 -3.17
N ASP A 166 17.07 4.83 -3.63
CA ASP A 166 17.01 4.46 -5.05
C ASP A 166 15.66 3.79 -5.33
N TYR A 167 14.71 4.59 -5.81
CA TYR A 167 13.33 4.18 -6.01
C TYR A 167 13.15 3.43 -7.34
N TRP A 168 11.95 2.96 -7.58
CA TRP A 168 11.53 2.16 -8.75
C TRP A 168 12.22 2.55 -10.06
N GLY A 169 12.82 1.56 -10.75
CA GLY A 169 13.55 1.79 -11.98
C GLY A 169 14.83 2.61 -11.81
N HIS A 170 15.42 2.59 -10.61
CA HIS A 170 16.64 3.35 -10.27
C HIS A 170 16.48 4.84 -10.51
N SER A 171 15.33 5.39 -10.04
CA SER A 171 14.96 6.79 -10.23
C SER A 171 15.49 7.73 -9.15
N ASP A 172 16.51 7.31 -8.39
CA ASP A 172 17.11 8.07 -7.30
C ASP A 172 16.21 8.22 -6.05
N GLU A 173 16.55 9.19 -5.21
CA GLU A 173 15.90 9.47 -3.93
C GLU A 173 14.42 9.78 -4.09
N PHE A 174 13.63 9.17 -3.21
CA PHE A 174 12.18 9.31 -3.18
C PHE A 174 11.65 9.43 -1.74
N TRP A 175 10.67 10.32 -1.58
CA TRP A 175 9.90 10.47 -0.35
C TRP A 175 8.41 10.35 -0.63
N TYR A 176 7.71 9.65 0.24
CA TYR A 176 6.26 9.55 0.23
C TYR A 176 5.69 9.92 1.58
N PHE A 177 4.74 10.84 1.60
CA PHE A 177 3.99 11.25 2.78
C PHE A 177 2.52 10.97 2.55
N ASN A 178 1.85 10.29 3.47
CA ASN A 178 0.44 9.97 3.30
C ASN A 178 -0.39 10.18 4.56
N VAL A 179 -1.65 10.48 4.32
CA VAL A 179 -2.71 10.52 5.32
C VAL A 179 -3.85 9.65 4.84
N GLY A 180 -4.34 8.77 5.69
CA GLY A 180 -5.51 7.93 5.43
C GLY A 180 -6.54 8.06 6.54
N TYR A 181 -7.81 7.98 6.18
CA TYR A 181 -8.91 8.01 7.10
C TYR A 181 -9.96 6.98 6.72
N SER A 182 -10.49 6.29 7.71
CA SER A 182 -11.64 5.39 7.53
C SER A 182 -12.63 5.54 8.67
N ALA A 183 -13.91 5.41 8.35
CA ALA A 183 -14.96 5.54 9.33
C ALA A 183 -16.18 4.71 8.99
N PRO A 184 -16.87 4.12 9.99
CA PRO A 184 -18.15 3.46 9.77
C PRO A 184 -19.20 4.48 9.28
N ILE A 185 -20.01 4.10 8.30
CA ILE A 185 -21.10 4.92 7.78
C ILE A 185 -22.39 4.57 8.53
N ALA A 186 -22.61 5.30 9.62
CA ALA A 186 -23.75 5.05 10.53
C ALA A 186 -23.92 3.53 10.85
N ASP A 187 -25.16 3.05 10.90
CA ASP A 187 -25.47 1.63 11.19
C ASP A 187 -25.65 0.79 9.91
N THR A 188 -25.05 1.20 8.80
CA THR A 188 -25.21 0.53 7.50
C THR A 188 -24.36 -0.72 7.32
N GLY A 189 -23.30 -0.86 8.12
CA GLY A 189 -22.26 -1.89 7.96
C GLY A 189 -21.20 -1.53 6.92
N PHE A 190 -21.37 -0.43 6.19
CA PHE A 190 -20.33 0.09 5.29
C PHE A 190 -19.30 0.92 6.07
N THR A 191 -18.06 0.88 5.59
CA THR A 191 -16.97 1.76 6.03
C THR A 191 -16.56 2.66 4.88
N GLY A 192 -16.57 3.97 5.09
CA GLY A 192 -16.02 4.95 4.14
C GLY A 192 -14.51 5.04 4.29
N LEU A 193 -13.82 5.26 3.18
CA LEU A 193 -12.35 5.32 3.08
C LEU A 193 -11.93 6.58 2.32
N ALA A 194 -10.88 7.23 2.76
CA ALA A 194 -10.23 8.31 2.01
C ALA A 194 -8.73 8.31 2.32
N SER A 195 -7.90 8.57 1.31
CA SER A 195 -6.49 8.82 1.51
C SER A 195 -5.94 9.82 0.49
N VAL A 196 -4.87 10.48 0.87
CA VAL A 196 -4.07 11.35 0.01
C VAL A 196 -2.61 11.10 0.31
N GLY A 197 -1.80 11.05 -0.74
CA GLY A 197 -0.36 10.88 -0.67
C GLY A 197 0.35 11.96 -1.47
N TYR A 198 1.51 12.39 -0.97
CA TYR A 198 2.42 13.29 -1.67
C TYR A 198 3.71 12.54 -1.99
N ASN A 199 3.98 12.40 -3.26
CA ASN A 199 5.12 11.70 -3.83
C ASN A 199 6.16 12.73 -4.27
N LYS A 200 7.34 12.72 -3.68
CA LYS A 200 8.45 13.63 -4.00
C LYS A 200 9.64 12.84 -4.50
N LEU A 201 9.99 13.02 -5.75
CA LEU A 201 11.17 12.45 -6.38
C LEU A 201 12.33 13.44 -6.32
N LYS A 202 13.54 12.98 -6.56
CA LYS A 202 14.76 13.80 -6.53
C LYS A 202 14.68 14.96 -7.54
N ASN A 203 14.19 14.69 -8.73
CA ASN A 203 14.08 15.66 -9.82
C ASN A 203 13.04 15.20 -10.86
N LYS A 204 12.82 16.02 -11.89
CA LYS A 204 11.88 15.72 -12.99
C LYS A 204 12.26 14.48 -13.82
N ASP A 205 13.56 14.21 -13.98
CA ASP A 205 14.02 13.03 -14.75
C ASP A 205 13.67 11.74 -14.01
N SER A 206 13.71 11.76 -12.67
CA SER A 206 13.23 10.68 -11.82
C SER A 206 11.72 10.43 -12.01
N LEU A 207 10.91 11.49 -12.10
CA LEU A 207 9.48 11.34 -12.39
C LEU A 207 9.24 10.81 -13.81
N LEU A 208 10.06 11.16 -14.80
CA LEU A 208 9.98 10.59 -16.15
C LEU A 208 10.23 9.08 -16.16
N VAL A 209 11.16 8.58 -15.35
CA VAL A 209 11.39 7.14 -15.18
C VAL A 209 10.16 6.46 -14.60
N VAL A 210 9.62 6.99 -13.52
CA VAL A 210 8.48 6.41 -12.78
C VAL A 210 7.18 6.51 -13.56
N ALA A 211 6.93 7.65 -14.21
CA ALA A 211 5.66 7.97 -14.84
C ALA A 211 5.68 7.96 -16.38
N GLY A 212 6.85 7.82 -17.01
CA GLY A 212 6.94 7.74 -18.48
C GLY A 212 6.45 8.96 -19.23
N GLY A 213 6.23 10.06 -18.56
CA GLY A 213 5.62 11.27 -19.12
C GLY A 213 6.57 12.45 -19.30
N PRO A 214 6.21 13.44 -20.13
CA PRO A 214 7.02 14.63 -20.36
C PRO A 214 6.93 15.64 -19.20
N GLY A 215 6.77 15.16 -17.95
CA GLY A 215 6.54 15.99 -16.78
C GLY A 215 7.68 17.02 -16.55
N GLU A 216 7.30 18.24 -16.19
CA GLU A 216 8.23 19.26 -15.71
C GLU A 216 8.35 19.27 -14.19
N ASP A 217 7.50 18.48 -13.51
CA ASP A 217 7.41 18.38 -12.07
C ASP A 217 8.30 17.24 -11.52
N ASP A 218 8.67 17.33 -10.25
CA ASP A 218 9.42 16.32 -9.51
C ASP A 218 8.56 15.71 -8.39
N SER A 219 7.27 15.91 -8.44
CA SER A 219 6.32 15.43 -7.43
C SER A 219 4.92 15.28 -7.99
N TYR A 220 4.11 14.45 -7.32
CA TYR A 220 2.69 14.32 -7.62
C TYR A 220 1.89 13.95 -6.37
N ILE A 221 0.59 14.16 -6.44
CA ILE A 221 -0.38 13.74 -5.42
C ILE A 221 -1.11 12.50 -5.94
N ASP A 222 -1.25 11.49 -5.11
CA ASP A 222 -2.20 10.41 -5.30
C ASP A 222 -3.37 10.54 -4.32
N TYR A 223 -4.51 9.98 -4.70
CA TYR A 223 -5.71 9.98 -3.87
C TYR A 223 -6.55 8.73 -4.07
N LYS A 224 -7.26 8.37 -3.01
CA LYS A 224 -8.26 7.31 -3.01
C LYS A 224 -9.47 7.75 -2.19
N VAL A 225 -10.68 7.47 -2.70
CA VAL A 225 -11.94 7.58 -1.96
C VAL A 225 -12.78 6.36 -2.27
N GLY A 226 -13.28 5.70 -1.24
CA GLY A 226 -14.00 4.46 -1.44
C GLY A 226 -14.92 4.06 -0.30
N VAL A 227 -15.49 2.90 -0.46
CA VAL A 227 -16.33 2.25 0.55
C VAL A 227 -16.05 0.75 0.55
N ASN A 228 -16.06 0.14 1.73
CA ASN A 228 -16.03 -1.31 1.84
C ASN A 228 -17.18 -1.85 2.69
N TYR A 229 -17.43 -3.15 2.51
CA TYR A 229 -18.42 -3.91 3.25
C TYR A 229 -17.91 -5.34 3.47
N ASN A 230 -18.07 -5.86 4.69
CA ASN A 230 -17.68 -7.24 4.99
C ASN A 230 -18.85 -8.20 4.75
N ILE A 231 -18.66 -9.13 3.80
CA ILE A 231 -19.64 -10.17 3.44
C ILE A 231 -19.05 -11.52 3.82
N LEU A 232 -19.52 -12.12 4.91
CA LEU A 232 -19.09 -13.46 5.35
C LEU A 232 -17.56 -13.58 5.54
N GLY A 233 -16.94 -12.51 6.03
CA GLY A 233 -15.49 -12.46 6.22
C GLY A 233 -14.69 -12.23 4.94
N ILE A 234 -15.34 -11.85 3.84
CA ILE A 234 -14.71 -11.29 2.63
C ILE A 234 -15.01 -9.79 2.62
N VAL A 235 -13.97 -8.98 2.52
CA VAL A 235 -14.11 -7.54 2.35
C VAL A 235 -14.27 -7.24 0.86
N ALA A 236 -15.42 -6.69 0.48
CA ALA A 236 -15.66 -6.11 -0.83
C ALA A 236 -15.42 -4.60 -0.74
N GLU A 237 -14.53 -4.06 -1.56
CA GLU A 237 -14.15 -2.64 -1.56
C GLU A 237 -14.29 -2.06 -2.97
N LEU A 238 -14.84 -0.84 -3.05
CA LEU A 238 -14.99 -0.08 -4.29
C LEU A 238 -14.40 1.30 -4.09
N ASP A 239 -13.39 1.63 -4.90
CA ASP A 239 -12.61 2.85 -4.80
C ASP A 239 -12.59 3.65 -6.10
N VAL A 240 -12.54 4.97 -5.97
CA VAL A 240 -12.04 5.89 -6.98
C VAL A 240 -10.60 6.22 -6.62
N VAL A 241 -9.67 5.91 -7.52
CA VAL A 241 -8.21 6.07 -7.30
C VAL A 241 -7.61 6.87 -8.45
N GLY A 242 -6.71 7.78 -8.18
CA GLY A 242 -6.06 8.57 -9.22
C GLY A 242 -4.85 9.35 -8.73
N THR A 243 -4.28 10.11 -9.67
CA THR A 243 -3.15 11.01 -9.45
C THR A 243 -3.42 12.36 -10.10
N ASP A 244 -2.61 13.37 -9.75
CA ASP A 244 -2.53 14.65 -10.46
C ASP A 244 -1.36 14.72 -11.45
N ILE A 245 -0.72 13.58 -11.77
CA ILE A 245 0.35 13.51 -12.77
C ILE A 245 -0.12 14.14 -14.09
N SER A 246 0.63 15.13 -14.57
CA SER A 246 0.34 15.75 -15.86
C SER A 246 0.54 14.74 -17.00
N THR A 247 -0.53 14.48 -17.74
CA THR A 247 -0.52 13.62 -18.93
C THR A 247 -0.52 14.42 -20.23
N SER A 248 -0.24 15.72 -20.16
CA SER A 248 -0.18 16.60 -21.33
C SER A 248 0.91 16.15 -22.30
N GLY A 249 0.55 16.00 -23.56
CA GLY A 249 1.46 15.51 -24.60
C GLY A 249 1.60 14.00 -24.72
N MET A 250 1.01 13.22 -23.79
CA MET A 250 0.97 11.76 -23.91
C MET A 250 -0.10 11.30 -24.89
N THR A 251 0.13 10.11 -25.48
CA THR A 251 -0.92 9.39 -26.22
C THR A 251 -2.01 8.88 -25.28
N ASP A 252 -3.20 8.56 -25.80
CA ASP A 252 -4.28 8.03 -24.97
C ASP A 252 -3.89 6.71 -24.26
N ALA A 253 -3.05 5.89 -24.87
CA ALA A 253 -2.52 4.69 -24.24
C ALA A 253 -1.53 5.04 -23.08
N GLY A 254 -0.72 6.08 -23.26
CA GLY A 254 0.24 6.53 -22.24
C GLY A 254 -0.41 7.20 -21.03
N LYS A 255 -1.62 7.77 -21.18
CA LYS A 255 -2.37 8.39 -20.07
C LYS A 255 -3.01 7.37 -19.14
N LYS A 256 -3.49 6.24 -19.69
CA LYS A 256 -4.25 5.23 -18.95
C LYS A 256 -3.67 4.82 -17.59
N PRO A 257 -2.35 4.65 -17.41
CA PRO A 257 -1.80 4.29 -16.11
C PRO A 257 -2.07 5.31 -15.00
N TYR A 258 -2.25 6.59 -15.34
CA TYR A 258 -2.38 7.72 -14.40
C TYR A 258 -3.79 8.25 -14.29
N ASP A 259 -4.67 7.87 -15.24
CA ASP A 259 -6.06 8.29 -15.22
C ASP A 259 -6.77 7.81 -13.95
N THR A 260 -7.67 8.64 -13.45
CA THR A 260 -8.59 8.26 -12.37
C THR A 260 -9.38 7.02 -12.78
N GLY A 261 -9.29 5.98 -11.98
CA GLY A 261 -9.96 4.69 -12.21
C GLY A 261 -10.92 4.31 -11.11
N LEU A 262 -11.91 3.48 -11.46
CA LEU A 262 -12.77 2.79 -10.51
C LEU A 262 -12.20 1.39 -10.30
N VAL A 263 -11.86 1.07 -9.05
CA VAL A 263 -11.25 -0.20 -8.66
C VAL A 263 -12.20 -0.94 -7.73
N PHE A 264 -12.47 -2.19 -8.06
CA PHE A 264 -13.21 -3.12 -7.19
C PHE A 264 -12.30 -4.25 -6.75
N SER A 265 -12.32 -4.57 -5.45
CA SER A 265 -11.54 -5.67 -4.91
C SER A 265 -12.36 -6.55 -3.96
N LEU A 266 -11.95 -7.81 -3.88
CA LEU A 266 -12.43 -8.79 -2.91
C LEU A 266 -11.24 -9.34 -2.16
N THR A 267 -11.21 -9.21 -0.82
CA THR A 267 -10.11 -9.66 0.02
C THR A 267 -10.61 -10.63 1.10
N LYS A 268 -9.92 -11.76 1.25
CA LYS A 268 -10.11 -12.71 2.34
C LYS A 268 -8.84 -12.82 3.17
N THR A 269 -8.98 -12.62 4.48
CA THR A 269 -7.93 -12.87 5.48
C THR A 269 -8.22 -14.16 6.25
N PHE A 270 -7.23 -14.92 6.62
CA PHE A 270 -7.29 -16.19 7.34
C PHE A 270 -6.07 -16.42 8.24
#